data_443f350f1c005ceeaa870e9b12175bb4
#
_entry.id   443f350f1c005ceeaa870e9b12175bb4
#
_cell.length_a   1.000
_cell.length_b   1.000
_cell.length_c   1.000
_cell.angle_alpha   90.00
_cell.angle_beta   90.00
_cell.angle_gamma   90.00
#
_symmetry.space_group_name_H-M   'P 1'
#
loop_
_entity.id
_entity.type
_entity.pdbx_description
1 polymer ?
#
loop_
_entity_poly.entity_id
_entity_poly.type
_entity_poly.pdbx_seq_one_letter_code
_entity_poly.pdbx_strand_id
1 'polypeptide(L)'
;WGISNQRSMEARAAWLNELGGVKIGDTTYNVEIVPFDDQKDPKRAIAGMEKMAQDGIHYVVGPNVDDGAAAVRPVAEQNGIMYFPYAFPKSLYEPPASNAILGMVANYQSGPAIYKYLMETKGVKKVAFIAGNESDPLSQRDSGSAAAKALGLEVVSDTVTYQMDTTDFTPVLLPVIQTAPDLLVLSGVSPANAPQLIRSA
;
A
#
# COMPACT_ATOMS: atom_id res chain seq x y z
N TRP A 1 1.71 -6.63 -9.23
CA TRP A 1 0.85 -6.81 -8.03
C TRP A 1 -0.52 -7.35 -8.40
N GLY A 2 -1.28 -6.72 -9.32
CA GLY A 2 -2.65 -7.12 -9.66
C GLY A 2 -2.82 -8.59 -10.03
N ILE A 3 -2.02 -9.10 -10.96
CA ILE A 3 -2.04 -10.51 -11.39
C ILE A 3 -1.75 -11.47 -10.22
N SER A 4 -0.80 -11.12 -9.33
CA SER A 4 -0.49 -11.95 -8.17
C SER A 4 -1.64 -11.98 -7.17
N ASN A 5 -2.28 -10.84 -6.93
CA ASN A 5 -3.45 -10.76 -6.05
C ASN A 5 -4.62 -11.54 -6.62
N GLN A 6 -4.93 -11.38 -7.90
CA GLN A 6 -5.98 -12.15 -8.57
C GLN A 6 -5.77 -13.67 -8.40
N ARG A 7 -4.58 -14.18 -8.75
CA ARG A 7 -4.26 -15.61 -8.63
C ARG A 7 -4.35 -16.11 -7.19
N SER A 8 -3.91 -15.31 -6.21
CA SER A 8 -4.04 -15.65 -4.80
C SER A 8 -5.49 -15.75 -4.35
N MET A 9 -6.34 -14.82 -4.80
CA MET A 9 -7.77 -14.81 -4.49
C MET A 9 -8.49 -15.98 -5.14
N GLU A 10 -8.21 -16.28 -6.41
CA GLU A 10 -8.77 -17.41 -7.13
C GLU A 10 -8.39 -18.74 -6.45
N ALA A 11 -7.13 -18.93 -6.10
CA ALA A 11 -6.67 -20.12 -5.38
C ALA A 11 -7.34 -20.25 -4.00
N ARG A 12 -7.52 -19.14 -3.29
CA ARG A 12 -8.19 -19.13 -1.99
C ARG A 12 -9.68 -19.46 -2.11
N ALA A 13 -10.35 -18.90 -3.12
CA ALA A 13 -11.76 -19.18 -3.40
C ALA A 13 -11.97 -20.66 -3.75
N ALA A 14 -11.12 -21.22 -4.63
CA ALA A 14 -11.16 -22.64 -4.97
C ALA A 14 -10.98 -23.52 -3.73
N TRP A 15 -10.00 -23.24 -2.89
CA TRP A 15 -9.77 -23.98 -1.65
C TRP A 15 -10.96 -23.90 -0.68
N LEU A 16 -11.57 -22.72 -0.50
CA LEU A 16 -12.75 -22.56 0.34
C LEU A 16 -13.94 -23.37 -0.19
N ASN A 17 -14.14 -23.38 -1.51
CA ASN A 17 -15.22 -24.13 -2.16
C ASN A 17 -15.01 -25.65 -2.04
N GLU A 18 -13.77 -26.13 -2.15
CA GLU A 18 -13.42 -27.54 -1.89
C GLU A 18 -13.71 -27.99 -0.45
N LEU A 19 -13.59 -27.07 0.52
CA LEU A 19 -13.97 -27.32 1.92
C LEU A 19 -15.48 -27.26 2.18
N GLY A 20 -16.29 -27.06 1.14
CA GLY A 20 -17.74 -26.99 1.22
C GLY A 20 -18.30 -25.57 1.26
N GLY A 21 -17.50 -24.56 0.94
CA GLY A 21 -17.92 -23.16 0.87
C GLY A 21 -17.83 -22.39 2.20
N VAL A 22 -18.38 -21.18 2.21
CA VAL A 22 -18.41 -20.28 3.37
C VAL A 22 -19.80 -20.31 4.00
N LYS A 23 -19.90 -20.73 5.25
CA LYS A 23 -21.17 -20.75 5.98
C LYS A 23 -21.45 -19.40 6.63
N ILE A 24 -22.60 -18.81 6.31
CA ILE A 24 -23.10 -17.56 6.91
C ILE A 24 -24.52 -17.84 7.45
N GLY A 25 -24.69 -17.84 8.75
CA GLY A 25 -25.91 -18.30 9.37
C GLY A 25 -26.17 -19.79 9.05
N ASP A 26 -27.33 -20.09 8.46
CA ASP A 26 -27.70 -21.43 8.06
C ASP A 26 -27.46 -21.73 6.57
N THR A 27 -26.93 -20.77 5.82
CA THR A 27 -26.69 -20.88 4.38
C THR A 27 -25.21 -21.03 4.10
N THR A 28 -24.88 -21.90 3.15
CA THR A 28 -23.50 -22.08 2.64
C THR A 28 -23.39 -21.48 1.26
N TYR A 29 -22.36 -20.72 1.05
CA TYR A 29 -22.06 -19.98 -0.19
C TYR A 29 -20.76 -20.47 -0.82
N ASN A 30 -20.75 -20.59 -2.14
CA ASN A 30 -19.53 -20.69 -2.90
C ASN A 30 -18.96 -19.29 -3.15
N VAL A 31 -17.63 -19.18 -3.17
CA VAL A 31 -16.91 -17.94 -3.46
C VAL A 31 -16.55 -17.92 -4.94
N GLU A 32 -16.94 -16.87 -5.64
CA GLU A 32 -16.54 -16.58 -7.00
C GLU A 32 -15.72 -15.29 -7.04
N ILE A 33 -14.64 -15.26 -7.81
CA ILE A 33 -13.81 -14.08 -8.02
C ILE A 33 -14.11 -13.47 -9.38
N VAL A 34 -14.53 -12.21 -9.38
CA VAL A 34 -14.79 -11.42 -10.59
C VAL A 34 -13.67 -10.38 -10.72
N PRO A 35 -12.65 -10.61 -11.57
CA PRO A 35 -11.53 -9.69 -11.70
C PRO A 35 -11.89 -8.47 -12.56
N PHE A 36 -11.29 -7.34 -12.23
CA PHE A 36 -11.34 -6.11 -13.03
C PHE A 36 -9.95 -5.46 -13.03
N ASP A 37 -9.43 -5.12 -14.22
CA ASP A 37 -8.14 -4.44 -14.38
C ASP A 37 -8.36 -2.93 -14.53
N ASP A 38 -8.04 -2.18 -13.49
CA ASP A 38 -8.10 -0.72 -13.46
C ASP A 38 -6.90 -0.03 -14.14
N GLN A 39 -5.85 -0.78 -14.48
CA GLN A 39 -4.61 -0.28 -15.10
C GLN A 39 -3.96 0.88 -14.32
N LYS A 40 -4.13 0.92 -13.01
CA LYS A 40 -3.73 2.02 -12.12
C LYS A 40 -4.35 3.38 -12.50
N ASP A 41 -5.45 3.41 -13.25
CA ASP A 41 -6.19 4.62 -13.60
C ASP A 41 -7.37 4.82 -12.65
N PRO A 42 -7.42 5.90 -11.87
CA PRO A 42 -8.52 6.18 -10.95
C PRO A 42 -9.90 6.22 -11.61
N LYS A 43 -9.99 6.70 -12.87
CA LYS A 43 -11.27 6.72 -13.60
C LYS A 43 -11.74 5.32 -13.95
N ARG A 44 -10.82 4.44 -14.33
CA ARG A 44 -11.14 3.04 -14.57
C ARG A 44 -11.49 2.31 -13.27
N ALA A 45 -10.81 2.62 -12.16
CA ALA A 45 -11.16 2.08 -10.86
C ALA A 45 -12.61 2.46 -10.47
N ILE A 46 -13.01 3.73 -10.68
CA ILE A 46 -14.41 4.19 -10.48
C ILE A 46 -15.37 3.37 -11.35
N ALA A 47 -15.11 3.26 -12.66
CA ALA A 47 -15.96 2.50 -13.58
C ALA A 47 -16.07 1.01 -13.19
N GLY A 48 -14.96 0.43 -12.69
CA GLY A 48 -14.95 -0.93 -12.15
C GLY A 48 -15.83 -1.08 -10.92
N MET A 49 -15.76 -0.15 -9.98
CA MET A 49 -16.58 -0.14 -8.77
C MET A 49 -18.06 0.05 -9.09
N GLU A 50 -18.41 0.92 -10.04
CA GLU A 50 -19.77 1.11 -10.54
C GLU A 50 -20.32 -0.18 -11.19
N LYS A 51 -19.49 -0.83 -12.01
CA LYS A 51 -19.85 -2.13 -12.60
C LYS A 51 -20.10 -3.19 -11.51
N MET A 52 -19.24 -3.30 -10.51
CA MET A 52 -19.42 -4.23 -9.41
C MET A 52 -20.71 -3.96 -8.64
N ALA A 53 -21.06 -2.67 -8.43
CA ALA A 53 -22.33 -2.27 -7.83
C ALA A 53 -23.54 -2.76 -8.68
N GLN A 54 -23.49 -2.58 -10.00
CA GLN A 54 -24.53 -3.02 -10.93
C GLN A 54 -24.66 -4.55 -10.95
N ASP A 55 -23.56 -5.26 -10.82
CA ASP A 55 -23.53 -6.74 -10.77
C ASP A 55 -23.92 -7.29 -9.38
N GLY A 56 -24.22 -6.43 -8.39
CA GLY A 56 -24.63 -6.84 -7.04
C GLY A 56 -23.46 -7.35 -6.18
N ILE A 57 -22.22 -6.97 -6.50
CA ILE A 57 -21.03 -7.35 -5.73
C ILE A 57 -20.85 -6.35 -4.60
N HIS A 58 -20.85 -6.83 -3.36
CA HIS A 58 -20.73 -6.00 -2.15
C HIS A 58 -19.36 -6.08 -1.45
N TYR A 59 -18.47 -6.98 -1.88
CA TYR A 59 -17.16 -7.19 -1.29
C TYR A 59 -16.10 -7.10 -2.36
N VAL A 60 -15.20 -6.12 -2.26
CA VAL A 60 -14.15 -5.86 -3.26
C VAL A 60 -12.78 -5.90 -2.61
N VAL A 61 -11.85 -6.66 -3.18
CA VAL A 61 -10.43 -6.65 -2.79
C VAL A 61 -9.66 -5.79 -3.79
N GLY A 62 -9.20 -4.66 -3.34
CA GLY A 62 -8.60 -3.60 -4.15
C GLY A 62 -9.35 -2.27 -3.98
N PRO A 63 -9.01 -1.23 -4.77
CA PRO A 63 -7.86 -1.13 -5.69
C PRO A 63 -6.49 -1.30 -5.02
N ASN A 64 -5.45 -1.54 -5.86
CA ASN A 64 -4.09 -1.82 -5.37
C ASN A 64 -3.17 -0.59 -5.34
N VAL A 65 -3.72 0.62 -5.45
CA VAL A 65 -2.98 1.89 -5.38
C VAL A 65 -3.80 2.95 -4.66
N ASP A 66 -3.11 3.89 -3.99
CA ASP A 66 -3.70 4.93 -3.15
C ASP A 66 -4.73 5.78 -3.89
N ASP A 67 -4.39 6.25 -5.09
CA ASP A 67 -5.26 7.13 -5.89
C ASP A 67 -6.54 6.41 -6.33
N GLY A 68 -6.45 5.16 -6.74
CA GLY A 68 -7.60 4.33 -7.07
C GLY A 68 -8.48 4.07 -5.86
N ALA A 69 -7.87 3.74 -4.71
CA ALA A 69 -8.59 3.50 -3.46
C ALA A 69 -9.36 4.73 -2.96
N ALA A 70 -8.74 5.91 -3.09
CA ALA A 70 -9.40 7.17 -2.75
C ALA A 70 -10.54 7.52 -3.73
N ALA A 71 -10.33 7.30 -5.02
CA ALA A 71 -11.28 7.64 -6.06
C ALA A 71 -12.56 6.79 -5.99
N VAL A 72 -12.49 5.51 -5.62
CA VAL A 72 -13.66 4.62 -5.55
C VAL A 72 -14.50 4.81 -4.29
N ARG A 73 -13.98 5.50 -3.28
CA ARG A 73 -14.65 5.66 -1.99
C ARG A 73 -16.09 6.17 -2.08
N PRO A 74 -16.39 7.27 -2.81
CA PRO A 74 -17.77 7.77 -2.92
C PRO A 74 -18.72 6.73 -3.52
N VAL A 75 -18.28 5.99 -4.54
CA VAL A 75 -19.10 4.95 -5.20
C VAL A 75 -19.35 3.79 -4.24
N ALA A 76 -18.32 3.35 -3.52
CA ALA A 76 -18.42 2.28 -2.54
C ALA A 76 -19.40 2.64 -1.41
N GLU A 77 -19.29 3.85 -0.85
CA GLU A 77 -20.17 4.36 0.20
C GLU A 77 -21.62 4.47 -0.28
N GLN A 78 -21.85 5.01 -1.49
CA GLN A 78 -23.17 5.19 -2.07
C GLN A 78 -23.90 3.83 -2.32
N ASN A 79 -23.14 2.78 -2.65
CA ASN A 79 -23.69 1.47 -3.02
C ASN A 79 -23.55 0.42 -1.91
N GLY A 80 -23.08 0.78 -0.72
CA GLY A 80 -22.90 -0.14 0.40
C GLY A 80 -21.85 -1.24 0.14
N ILE A 81 -20.85 -0.94 -0.69
CA ILE A 81 -19.77 -1.89 -1.01
C ILE A 81 -18.67 -1.73 0.05
N MET A 82 -18.31 -2.85 0.69
CA MET A 82 -17.12 -2.95 1.53
C MET A 82 -15.93 -3.28 0.64
N TYR A 83 -14.85 -2.49 0.73
CA TYR A 83 -13.66 -2.76 -0.04
C TYR A 83 -12.41 -2.82 0.83
N PHE A 84 -11.45 -3.64 0.40
CA PHE A 84 -10.19 -3.93 1.08
C PHE A 84 -9.04 -3.47 0.20
N PRO A 85 -8.72 -2.16 0.18
CA PRO A 85 -7.69 -1.64 -0.70
C PRO A 85 -6.30 -2.01 -0.19
N TYR A 86 -5.37 -2.15 -1.12
CA TYR A 86 -3.95 -2.14 -0.82
C TYR A 86 -3.46 -0.70 -0.94
N ALA A 87 -3.73 0.10 0.08
CA ALA A 87 -3.49 1.53 0.10
C ALA A 87 -3.04 2.01 1.49
N PHE A 88 -2.23 3.06 1.53
CA PHE A 88 -1.51 3.47 2.74
C PHE A 88 -2.08 4.69 3.47
N PRO A 89 -2.79 5.64 2.83
CA PRO A 89 -3.27 6.83 3.50
C PRO A 89 -4.25 6.51 4.63
N LYS A 90 -3.93 7.00 5.83
CA LYS A 90 -4.76 6.83 7.02
C LYS A 90 -6.18 7.38 6.83
N SER A 91 -6.30 8.47 6.08
CA SER A 91 -7.58 9.13 5.77
C SER A 91 -8.58 8.25 5.03
N LEU A 92 -8.15 7.17 4.38
CA LEU A 92 -9.06 6.20 3.74
C LEU A 92 -9.89 5.41 4.76
N TYR A 93 -9.35 5.22 5.96
CA TYR A 93 -9.89 4.31 6.99
C TYR A 93 -10.49 5.04 8.18
N GLU A 94 -10.39 6.38 8.21
CA GLU A 94 -10.89 7.19 9.33
C GLU A 94 -12.29 7.74 9.06
N PRO A 95 -13.09 7.98 10.12
CA PRO A 95 -14.40 8.63 10.02
C PRO A 95 -14.35 10.03 9.36
N PRO A 96 -15.46 10.53 8.79
CA PRO A 96 -16.80 9.95 8.86
C PRO A 96 -16.89 8.72 7.99
N ALA A 97 -17.39 7.65 8.50
CA ALA A 97 -17.45 6.29 8.02
C ALA A 97 -16.86 6.04 6.63
N SER A 98 -16.03 5.07 6.53
CA SER A 98 -15.54 4.59 5.24
C SER A 98 -15.87 3.11 5.14
N ASN A 99 -16.32 2.71 3.96
CA ASN A 99 -16.47 1.29 3.64
C ASN A 99 -15.12 0.63 3.32
N ALA A 100 -14.01 1.38 3.42
CA ALA A 100 -12.66 0.86 3.31
C ALA A 100 -12.25 0.14 4.61
N ILE A 101 -11.77 -1.09 4.46
CA ILE A 101 -11.27 -1.89 5.58
C ILE A 101 -9.78 -2.12 5.40
N LEU A 102 -8.99 -1.76 6.41
CA LEU A 102 -7.56 -1.99 6.41
C LEU A 102 -7.26 -3.47 6.54
N GLY A 103 -6.89 -4.10 5.43
CA GLY A 103 -6.55 -5.53 5.35
C GLY A 103 -5.08 -5.86 5.55
N MET A 104 -4.25 -4.85 5.87
CA MET A 104 -2.80 -5.01 6.04
C MET A 104 -2.26 -4.07 7.11
N VAL A 105 -1.02 -4.29 7.55
CA VAL A 105 -0.33 -3.36 8.44
C VAL A 105 0.15 -2.16 7.64
N ALA A 106 -0.41 -1.00 7.92
CA ALA A 106 -0.02 0.25 7.26
C ALA A 106 1.25 0.85 7.88
N ASN A 107 1.96 1.66 7.09
CA ASN A 107 3.24 2.26 7.51
C ASN A 107 3.11 3.17 8.72
N TYR A 108 2.00 3.89 8.88
CA TYR A 108 1.74 4.70 10.07
C TYR A 108 1.58 3.87 11.35
N GLN A 109 1.35 2.56 11.25
CA GLN A 109 1.30 1.63 12.37
C GLN A 109 2.66 0.97 12.63
N SER A 110 3.32 0.44 11.57
CA SER A 110 4.58 -0.28 11.69
C SER A 110 5.79 0.63 11.83
N GLY A 111 5.79 1.80 11.19
CA GLY A 111 6.92 2.73 11.19
C GLY A 111 7.36 3.13 12.60
N PRO A 112 6.47 3.62 13.47
CA PRO A 112 6.84 3.99 14.84
C PRO A 112 7.46 2.83 15.63
N ALA A 113 6.94 1.61 15.49
CA ALA A 113 7.45 0.44 16.19
C ALA A 113 8.85 0.04 15.71
N ILE A 114 9.07 0.03 14.38
CA ILE A 114 10.36 -0.28 13.76
C ILE A 114 11.42 0.75 14.15
N TYR A 115 11.11 2.04 14.05
CA TYR A 115 12.06 3.11 14.39
C TYR A 115 12.43 3.08 15.87
N LYS A 116 11.45 2.92 16.76
CA LYS A 116 11.72 2.75 18.20
C LYS A 116 12.65 1.58 18.46
N TYR A 117 12.39 0.42 17.86
CA TYR A 117 13.25 -0.76 17.97
C TYR A 117 14.68 -0.47 17.48
N LEU A 118 14.85 0.20 16.33
CA LEU A 118 16.17 0.52 15.78
C LEU A 118 16.92 1.56 16.63
N MET A 119 16.22 2.54 17.19
CA MET A 119 16.80 3.49 18.14
C MET A 119 17.35 2.77 19.39
N GLU A 120 16.56 1.89 19.97
CA GLU A 120 16.89 1.18 21.23
C GLU A 120 17.98 0.11 21.01
N THR A 121 17.95 -0.62 19.90
CA THR A 121 18.83 -1.79 19.70
C THR A 121 20.05 -1.51 18.82
N LYS A 122 20.00 -0.50 17.95
CA LYS A 122 21.06 -0.15 17.00
C LYS A 122 21.59 1.27 17.19
N GLY A 123 21.00 2.07 18.09
CA GLY A 123 21.42 3.41 18.37
C GLY A 123 21.17 4.39 17.20
N VAL A 124 20.21 4.10 16.32
CA VAL A 124 19.85 4.96 15.18
C VAL A 124 19.41 6.32 15.67
N LYS A 125 19.99 7.40 15.11
CA LYS A 125 19.68 8.80 15.41
C LYS A 125 19.30 9.58 14.17
N LYS A 126 19.95 9.29 13.03
CA LYS A 126 19.77 9.97 11.75
C LYS A 126 19.10 9.04 10.76
N VAL A 127 18.04 9.50 10.12
CA VAL A 127 17.30 8.73 9.12
C VAL A 127 17.16 9.52 7.83
N ALA A 128 17.35 8.85 6.71
CA ALA A 128 17.05 9.38 5.39
C ALA A 128 15.99 8.51 4.69
N PHE A 129 15.21 9.13 3.86
CA PHE A 129 14.15 8.50 3.08
C PHE A 129 14.38 8.72 1.59
N ILE A 130 14.08 7.70 0.79
CA ILE A 130 14.03 7.77 -0.66
C ILE A 130 12.74 7.07 -1.13
N ALA A 131 12.09 7.61 -2.14
CA ALA A 131 10.83 7.08 -2.65
C ALA A 131 10.77 7.14 -4.19
N GLY A 132 10.04 6.22 -4.81
CA GLY A 132 9.56 6.42 -6.17
C GLY A 132 8.61 7.63 -6.23
N ASN A 133 8.46 8.23 -7.39
CA ASN A 133 7.65 9.43 -7.57
C ASN A 133 6.16 9.14 -7.86
N GLU A 134 5.67 7.96 -7.47
CA GLU A 134 4.25 7.60 -7.50
C GLU A 134 3.57 7.85 -6.12
N SER A 135 2.25 7.89 -6.09
CA SER A 135 1.45 8.19 -4.89
C SER A 135 1.77 7.26 -3.72
N ASP A 136 1.83 5.95 -3.94
CA ASP A 136 2.09 4.97 -2.88
C ASP A 136 3.47 5.14 -2.21
N PRO A 137 4.61 5.18 -2.95
CA PRO A 137 5.91 5.44 -2.36
C PRO A 137 5.99 6.77 -1.61
N LEU A 138 5.40 7.83 -2.16
CA LEU A 138 5.38 9.16 -1.54
C LEU A 138 4.59 9.15 -0.23
N SER A 139 3.41 8.54 -0.21
CA SER A 139 2.58 8.38 0.99
C SER A 139 3.30 7.60 2.10
N GLN A 140 4.01 6.53 1.74
CA GLN A 140 4.81 5.75 2.67
C GLN A 140 5.99 6.54 3.23
N ARG A 141 6.70 7.30 2.40
CA ARG A 141 7.79 8.20 2.81
C ARG A 141 7.28 9.25 3.78
N ASP A 142 6.20 9.92 3.45
CA ASP A 142 5.66 11.04 4.24
C ASP A 142 5.21 10.55 5.63
N SER A 143 4.50 9.43 5.68
CA SER A 143 4.10 8.79 6.95
C SER A 143 5.32 8.33 7.76
N GLY A 144 6.33 7.76 7.09
CA GLY A 144 7.56 7.32 7.72
C GLY A 144 8.38 8.49 8.29
N SER A 145 8.55 9.55 7.50
CA SER A 145 9.25 10.78 7.93
C SER A 145 8.54 11.44 9.12
N ALA A 146 7.22 11.56 9.07
CA ALA A 146 6.43 12.10 10.17
C ALA A 146 6.60 11.26 11.45
N ALA A 147 6.56 9.93 11.35
CA ALA A 147 6.75 9.03 12.47
C ALA A 147 8.18 9.14 13.07
N ALA A 148 9.21 9.23 12.21
CA ALA A 148 10.59 9.40 12.65
C ALA A 148 10.79 10.73 13.41
N LYS A 149 10.26 11.82 12.87
CA LYS A 149 10.28 13.15 13.52
C LYS A 149 9.56 13.13 14.87
N ALA A 150 8.40 12.49 14.95
CA ALA A 150 7.63 12.36 16.18
C ALA A 150 8.35 11.58 17.30
N LEU A 151 9.24 10.65 16.94
CA LEU A 151 10.09 9.90 17.85
C LEU A 151 11.39 10.62 18.21
N GLY A 152 11.66 11.79 17.63
CA GLY A 152 12.87 12.57 17.89
C GLY A 152 14.10 12.16 17.05
N LEU A 153 13.91 11.36 15.99
CA LEU A 153 14.97 11.10 15.02
C LEU A 153 15.27 12.35 14.18
N GLU A 154 16.53 12.58 13.86
CA GLU A 154 16.95 13.58 12.90
C GLU A 154 16.67 13.07 11.48
N VAL A 155 15.72 13.67 10.77
CA VAL A 155 15.45 13.35 9.37
C VAL A 155 16.39 14.20 8.50
N VAL A 156 17.45 13.60 7.99
CA VAL A 156 18.50 14.28 7.22
C VAL A 156 18.18 14.41 5.73
N SER A 157 17.26 13.60 5.22
CA SER A 157 16.75 13.67 3.84
C SER A 157 15.39 12.98 3.76
N ASP A 158 14.36 13.63 3.19
CA ASP A 158 13.04 13.08 2.95
C ASP A 158 12.35 13.63 1.68
N THR A 159 13.10 14.30 0.81
CA THR A 159 12.55 14.89 -0.42
C THR A 159 13.05 14.23 -1.70
N VAL A 160 14.03 13.33 -1.60
CA VAL A 160 14.65 12.69 -2.76
C VAL A 160 13.72 11.63 -3.33
N THR A 161 13.47 11.72 -4.64
CA THR A 161 12.64 10.76 -5.38
C THR A 161 13.35 10.27 -6.64
N TYR A 162 12.86 9.16 -7.18
CA TYR A 162 13.33 8.58 -8.45
C TYR A 162 12.14 8.18 -9.32
N GLN A 163 12.35 8.10 -10.64
CA GLN A 163 11.37 7.57 -11.57
C GLN A 163 11.29 6.04 -11.44
N MET A 164 10.10 5.45 -11.59
CA MET A 164 9.92 4.01 -11.39
C MET A 164 10.67 3.14 -12.39
N ASP A 165 11.04 3.69 -13.55
CA ASP A 165 11.85 3.07 -14.60
C ASP A 165 13.35 3.36 -14.47
N THR A 166 13.78 4.00 -13.38
CA THR A 166 15.20 4.28 -13.10
C THR A 166 16.00 2.97 -13.02
N THR A 167 17.11 2.92 -13.74
CA THR A 167 18.03 1.77 -13.78
C THR A 167 19.37 2.05 -13.09
N ASP A 168 19.81 3.32 -13.02
CA ASP A 168 21.00 3.76 -12.27
C ASP A 168 20.56 4.65 -11.09
N PHE A 169 20.71 4.14 -9.89
CA PHE A 169 20.34 4.83 -8.66
C PHE A 169 21.50 5.63 -8.04
N THR A 170 22.71 5.54 -8.57
CA THR A 170 23.90 6.24 -8.03
C THR A 170 23.69 7.74 -7.91
N PRO A 171 23.17 8.47 -8.94
CA PRO A 171 22.95 9.91 -8.83
C PRO A 171 21.90 10.29 -7.79
N VAL A 172 20.95 9.40 -7.53
CA VAL A 172 19.86 9.60 -6.57
C VAL A 172 20.31 9.33 -5.15
N LEU A 173 21.09 8.26 -4.95
CA LEU A 173 21.55 7.81 -3.64
C LEU A 173 22.75 8.62 -3.11
N LEU A 174 23.68 9.02 -3.96
CA LEU A 174 24.91 9.69 -3.55
C LEU A 174 24.64 10.93 -2.67
N PRO A 175 23.76 11.87 -3.02
CA PRO A 175 23.44 13.01 -2.17
C PRO A 175 22.84 12.60 -0.82
N VAL A 176 22.07 11.52 -0.78
CA VAL A 176 21.43 11.02 0.45
C VAL A 176 22.47 10.38 1.37
N ILE A 177 23.37 9.56 0.84
CA ILE A 177 24.44 8.90 1.59
C ILE A 177 25.45 9.93 2.14
N GLN A 178 25.71 11.00 1.41
CA GLN A 178 26.56 12.09 1.87
C GLN A 178 26.04 12.82 3.11
N THR A 179 24.74 12.72 3.42
CA THR A 179 24.20 13.22 4.71
C THR A 179 24.54 12.33 5.90
N ALA A 180 25.23 11.20 5.67
CA ALA A 180 25.64 10.22 6.68
C ALA A 180 24.47 9.75 7.58
N PRO A 181 23.39 9.20 7.04
CA PRO A 181 22.30 8.65 7.83
C PRO A 181 22.74 7.34 8.48
N ASP A 182 22.25 7.07 9.70
CA ASP A 182 22.37 5.76 10.36
C ASP A 182 21.40 4.72 9.76
N LEU A 183 20.31 5.23 9.15
CA LEU A 183 19.24 4.42 8.54
C LEU A 183 18.80 5.05 7.22
N LEU A 184 18.83 4.27 6.15
CA LEU A 184 18.20 4.62 4.87
C LEU A 184 16.90 3.83 4.71
N VAL A 185 15.79 4.54 4.58
CA VAL A 185 14.46 3.94 4.36
C VAL A 185 14.11 4.00 2.89
N LEU A 186 13.88 2.83 2.29
CA LEU A 186 13.45 2.65 0.91
C LEU A 186 11.91 2.57 0.88
N SER A 187 11.24 3.71 0.72
CA SER A 187 9.78 3.80 0.80
C SER A 187 9.13 3.31 -0.50
N GLY A 188 8.25 2.30 -0.39
CA GLY A 188 7.46 1.80 -1.51
C GLY A 188 8.27 1.25 -2.68
N VAL A 189 9.47 0.75 -2.43
CA VAL A 189 10.35 0.24 -3.47
C VAL A 189 9.77 -1.02 -4.11
N SER A 190 9.72 -1.05 -5.44
CA SER A 190 9.28 -2.22 -6.17
C SER A 190 10.28 -3.38 -6.07
N PRO A 191 9.84 -4.64 -6.18
CA PRO A 191 10.75 -5.79 -6.24
C PRO A 191 11.77 -5.71 -7.36
N ALA A 192 11.46 -5.00 -8.46
CA ALA A 192 12.39 -4.81 -9.58
C ALA A 192 13.52 -3.82 -9.23
N ASN A 193 13.22 -2.77 -8.47
CA ASN A 193 14.16 -1.71 -8.15
C ASN A 193 14.99 -2.00 -6.88
N ALA A 194 14.44 -2.76 -5.93
CA ALA A 194 15.08 -3.01 -4.64
C ALA A 194 16.52 -3.60 -4.77
N PRO A 195 16.79 -4.62 -5.61
CA PRO A 195 18.14 -5.16 -5.75
C PRO A 195 19.13 -4.16 -6.35
N GLN A 196 18.66 -3.26 -7.21
CA GLN A 196 19.52 -2.24 -7.84
C GLN A 196 19.84 -1.14 -6.84
N LEU A 197 18.84 -0.65 -6.09
CA LEU A 197 19.02 0.32 -5.01
C LEU A 197 20.02 -0.18 -3.96
N ILE A 198 19.86 -1.42 -3.49
CA ILE A 198 20.77 -2.00 -2.48
C ILE A 198 22.21 -2.14 -2.99
N ARG A 199 22.40 -2.44 -4.28
CA ARG A 199 23.75 -2.52 -4.87
C ARG A 199 24.39 -1.17 -5.10
N SER A 200 23.60 -0.12 -5.24
CA SER A 200 24.08 1.27 -5.47
C SER A 200 24.31 2.04 -4.17
N ALA A 201 23.86 1.53 -3.03
CA ALA A 201 24.07 2.07 -1.69
C ALA A 201 25.37 1.54 -1.08
#